data_a9f41310174f0a94850616c3eaa5e893
#
_entry.id   a9f41310174f0a94850616c3eaa5e893
#
_cell.length_a   1.000
_cell.length_b   1.000
_cell.length_c   1.000
_cell.angle_alpha   90.00
_cell.angle_beta   90.00
_cell.angle_gamma   90.00
#
_symmetry.space_group_name_H-M   'P 1'
#
loop_
_entity.id
_entity.type
_entity.pdbx_description
1 polymer ?
#
loop_
_entity_poly.entity_id
_entity_poly.type
_entity_poly.pdbx_seq_one_letter_code
_entity_poly.pdbx_strand_id
1 'polypeptide(L)'
;MRSRPPLLTEALTAAGLLAAPFVLPHLDFAPDTVNHILLWGLFGIGFDVLFGYTGLLSFGQSAFYGTGGFVAAYLLTRGVMTNVLGALVIGTLGAAAVAVVVGLLALRRTGIYFAMITVAIAETLFFVENSPLSDITGGENGLPGVPAPSLTIGSSTWHVGTGWSMYWFLAACYFIGIVLALRIVRSPVGAILTAIRDNPLRAAAVGHAVGRYKLTAFVIAAAYAGLAGGLLGVLQGYMPPEAFTFDTSGQLVMQTVIGGSATLFGPLLGATVWLYLRDFLQTGLDLGKSWRLILGLVFVLLVIFLRRGIIGGLRDLWHWFVPERHVEPAEEAPPIATVSPSLTAITRARRTEPRVSGPVLEARGLTKRYGGIVANRDIDFVVADGELRGVIGPNGAGKSTFFKMLTCEVPPTSGRILFHGRDITGLGVSRVCQLGLTKSYQVNQLFVRQTVWQNVMVAALAERRGLFRLDLLGRIDRVPGLETRIEQVLALVGLSERAEVPVSELAYGEKRRLEIGLALAASPSLLLLDEPLAGMSPRERAETVQLLKNIRHGRTLIVVEHDMDAVFELAERITVLHEGRLLAEGTPAEIQRNSFVQDAYLGGVAAE
;
A
#
# COMPACT_ATOMS: atom_id res chain seq x y z
N MET A 1 12.13 -0.24 16.07
CA MET A 1 13.13 -0.22 14.98
C MET A 1 14.48 0.24 15.52
N ARG A 2 15.23 -0.65 16.18
CA ARG A 2 16.65 -0.37 16.49
C ARG A 2 17.37 -0.23 15.14
N SER A 3 17.87 0.94 14.87
CA SER A 3 18.47 1.37 13.61
C SER A 3 19.67 0.47 13.26
N ARG A 4 19.50 -0.40 12.24
CA ARG A 4 20.68 -0.80 11.46
C ARG A 4 21.36 0.49 10.99
N PRO A 5 22.70 0.58 11.02
CA PRO A 5 23.37 1.78 10.58
C PRO A 5 22.83 2.16 9.19
N PRO A 6 22.41 3.42 8.98
CA PRO A 6 21.58 3.84 7.84
C PRO A 6 22.21 3.61 6.47
N LEU A 7 23.50 3.26 6.40
CA LEU A 7 24.25 3.09 5.16
C LEU A 7 24.86 1.68 4.99
N LEU A 8 24.56 0.72 5.88
CA LEU A 8 25.16 -0.62 5.79
C LEU A 8 24.72 -1.36 4.52
N THR A 9 23.46 -1.28 4.17
CA THR A 9 22.90 -1.96 2.99
C THR A 9 23.51 -1.36 1.71
N GLU A 10 23.59 -0.05 1.63
CA GLU A 10 24.19 0.69 0.52
C GLU A 10 25.69 0.39 0.40
N ALA A 11 26.42 0.35 1.52
CA ALA A 11 27.84 0.01 1.54
C ALA A 11 28.10 -1.44 1.11
N LEU A 12 27.30 -2.40 1.59
CA LEU A 12 27.39 -3.80 1.17
C LEU A 12 27.09 -3.98 -0.32
N THR A 13 26.10 -3.24 -0.84
CA THR A 13 25.80 -3.26 -2.28
C THR A 13 26.96 -2.71 -3.10
N ALA A 14 27.54 -1.58 -2.69
CA ALA A 14 28.71 -1.01 -3.35
C ALA A 14 29.88 -1.98 -3.32
N ALA A 15 30.19 -2.58 -2.17
CA ALA A 15 31.27 -3.56 -2.03
C ALA A 15 31.05 -4.78 -2.93
N GLY A 16 29.82 -5.32 -3.00
CA GLY A 16 29.46 -6.43 -3.88
C GLY A 16 29.65 -6.09 -5.36
N LEU A 17 29.20 -4.92 -5.80
CA LEU A 17 29.39 -4.46 -7.18
C LEU A 17 30.87 -4.21 -7.53
N LEU A 18 31.66 -3.70 -6.58
CA LEU A 18 33.09 -3.50 -6.78
C LEU A 18 33.86 -4.85 -6.84
N ALA A 19 33.44 -5.84 -6.07
CA ALA A 19 34.10 -7.15 -6.04
C ALA A 19 33.69 -8.05 -7.23
N ALA A 20 32.52 -7.84 -7.82
CA ALA A 20 31.98 -8.71 -8.86
C ALA A 20 32.91 -8.94 -10.06
N PRO A 21 33.62 -7.95 -10.66
CA PRO A 21 34.52 -8.18 -11.78
C PRO A 21 35.75 -9.03 -11.44
N PHE A 22 36.06 -9.15 -10.15
CA PHE A 22 37.20 -9.96 -9.69
C PHE A 22 36.78 -11.38 -9.29
N VAL A 23 35.55 -11.57 -8.82
CA VAL A 23 35.05 -12.86 -8.32
C VAL A 23 34.32 -13.64 -9.40
N LEU A 24 33.42 -12.99 -10.18
CA LEU A 24 32.54 -13.66 -11.13
C LEU A 24 33.28 -14.37 -12.29
N PRO A 25 34.41 -13.90 -12.81
CA PRO A 25 35.19 -14.63 -13.82
C PRO A 25 35.69 -16.00 -13.33
N HIS A 26 35.97 -16.15 -12.03
CA HIS A 26 36.38 -17.42 -11.44
C HIS A 26 35.20 -18.41 -11.27
N LEU A 27 33.99 -17.95 -11.46
CA LEU A 27 32.74 -18.74 -11.44
C LEU A 27 32.18 -18.92 -12.85
N ASP A 28 32.97 -18.73 -13.90
CA ASP A 28 32.62 -18.85 -15.32
C ASP A 28 31.48 -17.94 -15.78
N PHE A 29 31.26 -16.80 -15.10
CA PHE A 29 30.29 -15.81 -15.58
C PHE A 29 30.87 -14.93 -16.69
N ALA A 30 30.27 -15.00 -17.88
CA ALA A 30 30.62 -14.10 -18.98
C ALA A 30 30.19 -12.65 -18.65
N PRO A 31 31.01 -11.64 -19.02
CA PRO A 31 30.67 -10.23 -18.78
C PRO A 31 29.31 -9.82 -19.32
N ASP A 32 28.92 -10.32 -20.47
CA ASP A 32 27.63 -10.00 -21.11
C ASP A 32 26.45 -10.55 -20.29
N THR A 33 26.56 -11.76 -19.74
CA THR A 33 25.55 -12.32 -18.84
C THR A 33 25.41 -11.47 -17.57
N VAL A 34 26.53 -11.00 -16.99
CA VAL A 34 26.51 -10.14 -15.81
C VAL A 34 25.88 -8.78 -16.13
N ASN A 35 26.15 -8.22 -17.31
CA ASN A 35 25.54 -6.97 -17.78
C ASN A 35 24.00 -7.11 -17.89
N HIS A 36 23.53 -8.20 -18.46
CA HIS A 36 22.09 -8.49 -18.53
C HIS A 36 21.49 -8.73 -17.14
N ILE A 37 22.20 -9.38 -16.20
CA ILE A 37 21.74 -9.55 -14.81
C ILE A 37 21.51 -8.19 -14.14
N LEU A 38 22.43 -7.24 -14.28
CA LEU A 38 22.29 -5.89 -13.72
C LEU A 38 21.12 -5.14 -14.34
N LEU A 39 20.94 -5.25 -15.66
CA LEU A 39 19.86 -4.62 -16.40
C LEU A 39 18.49 -5.15 -15.96
N TRP A 40 18.31 -6.49 -15.92
CA TRP A 40 17.10 -7.12 -15.45
C TRP A 40 16.86 -6.88 -13.95
N GLY A 41 17.93 -6.86 -13.16
CA GLY A 41 17.86 -6.47 -11.76
C GLY A 41 17.33 -5.05 -11.57
N LEU A 42 17.80 -4.09 -12.36
CA LEU A 42 17.31 -2.71 -12.34
C LEU A 42 15.84 -2.61 -12.76
N PHE A 43 15.45 -3.29 -13.83
CA PHE A 43 14.06 -3.39 -14.27
C PHE A 43 13.18 -3.99 -13.16
N GLY A 44 13.66 -5.06 -12.53
CA GLY A 44 12.97 -5.74 -11.45
C GLY A 44 12.83 -4.92 -10.17
N ILE A 45 13.77 -4.02 -9.84
CA ILE A 45 13.64 -3.10 -8.69
C ILE A 45 12.37 -2.26 -8.82
N GLY A 46 12.14 -1.65 -9.98
CA GLY A 46 10.93 -0.86 -10.23
C GLY A 46 9.65 -1.69 -10.09
N PHE A 47 9.66 -2.89 -10.67
CA PHE A 47 8.54 -3.82 -10.55
C PHE A 47 8.31 -4.29 -9.11
N ASP A 48 9.36 -4.50 -8.32
CA ASP A 48 9.25 -4.90 -6.91
C ASP A 48 8.66 -3.78 -6.05
N VAL A 49 8.93 -2.51 -6.33
CA VAL A 49 8.24 -1.37 -5.70
C VAL A 49 6.73 -1.43 -5.98
N LEU A 50 6.33 -1.77 -7.21
CA LEU A 50 4.93 -1.86 -7.61
C LEU A 50 4.25 -3.13 -7.06
N PHE A 51 4.83 -4.29 -7.30
CA PHE A 51 4.27 -5.58 -6.92
C PHE A 51 4.59 -5.94 -5.48
N GLY A 52 5.88 -5.88 -5.12
CA GLY A 52 6.38 -6.26 -3.81
C GLY A 52 5.91 -5.35 -2.69
N TYR A 53 5.96 -4.04 -2.86
CA TYR A 53 5.62 -3.08 -1.80
C TYR A 53 4.20 -2.51 -1.91
N THR A 54 3.57 -2.52 -3.09
CA THR A 54 2.21 -1.93 -3.26
C THR A 54 1.14 -2.99 -3.54
N GLY A 55 1.53 -4.22 -3.90
CA GLY A 55 0.61 -5.33 -4.18
C GLY A 55 -0.08 -5.24 -5.55
N LEU A 56 0.47 -4.47 -6.50
CA LEU A 56 -0.10 -4.30 -7.83
C LEU A 56 0.65 -5.17 -8.85
N LEU A 57 0.05 -6.29 -9.25
CA LEU A 57 0.58 -7.16 -10.29
C LEU A 57 0.25 -6.59 -11.67
N SER A 58 1.26 -6.10 -12.38
CA SER A 58 1.15 -5.58 -13.74
C SER A 58 1.96 -6.45 -14.70
N PHE A 59 1.31 -6.95 -15.74
CA PHE A 59 1.96 -7.64 -16.86
C PHE A 59 2.24 -6.72 -18.06
N GLY A 60 2.07 -5.42 -17.89
CA GLY A 60 2.30 -4.43 -18.93
C GLY A 60 3.59 -3.61 -18.74
N GLN A 61 4.57 -4.11 -18.00
CA GLN A 61 5.82 -3.38 -17.77
C GLN A 61 6.69 -3.29 -19.03
N SER A 62 6.55 -4.24 -19.94
CA SER A 62 7.16 -4.21 -21.27
C SER A 62 6.80 -2.96 -22.07
N ALA A 63 5.57 -2.46 -21.93
CA ALA A 63 5.13 -1.22 -22.57
C ALA A 63 6.05 -0.02 -22.23
N PHE A 64 6.43 0.11 -20.96
CA PHE A 64 7.30 1.19 -20.49
C PHE A 64 8.76 0.92 -20.78
N TYR A 65 9.16 -0.35 -20.72
CA TYR A 65 10.50 -0.81 -21.09
C TYR A 65 10.79 -0.52 -22.56
N GLY A 66 9.89 -0.91 -23.46
CA GLY A 66 9.96 -0.60 -24.88
C GLY A 66 9.90 0.91 -25.15
N THR A 67 8.92 1.62 -24.58
CA THR A 67 8.76 3.07 -24.79
C THR A 67 10.04 3.82 -24.42
N GLY A 68 10.59 3.58 -23.23
CA GLY A 68 11.81 4.25 -22.76
C GLY A 68 13.02 3.90 -23.63
N GLY A 69 13.13 2.61 -24.03
CA GLY A 69 14.18 2.11 -24.89
C GLY A 69 14.16 2.75 -26.28
N PHE A 70 13.02 2.73 -26.96
CA PHE A 70 12.88 3.30 -28.30
C PHE A 70 13.03 4.83 -28.32
N VAL A 71 12.52 5.54 -27.32
CA VAL A 71 12.72 6.99 -27.20
C VAL A 71 14.22 7.31 -27.05
N ALA A 72 14.93 6.62 -26.17
CA ALA A 72 16.36 6.83 -25.98
C ALA A 72 17.16 6.45 -27.25
N ALA A 73 16.87 5.29 -27.85
CA ALA A 73 17.52 4.82 -29.07
C ALA A 73 17.29 5.77 -30.25
N TYR A 74 16.07 6.26 -30.43
CA TYR A 74 15.75 7.23 -31.49
C TYR A 74 16.54 8.52 -31.37
N LEU A 75 16.60 9.10 -30.16
CA LEU A 75 17.37 10.33 -29.91
C LEU A 75 18.86 10.17 -30.23
N LEU A 76 19.41 8.99 -29.95
CA LEU A 76 20.82 8.69 -30.19
C LEU A 76 21.11 8.37 -31.66
N THR A 77 20.31 7.53 -32.31
CA THR A 77 20.52 7.09 -33.69
C THR A 77 20.28 8.18 -34.71
N ARG A 78 19.30 9.09 -34.46
CA ARG A 78 19.02 10.23 -35.33
C ARG A 78 19.93 11.45 -35.07
N GLY A 79 20.88 11.34 -34.14
CA GLY A 79 21.80 12.43 -33.81
C GLY A 79 21.14 13.65 -33.15
N VAL A 80 19.89 13.50 -32.67
CA VAL A 80 19.20 14.57 -31.91
C VAL A 80 19.94 14.83 -30.60
N MET A 81 20.52 13.78 -30.02
CA MET A 81 21.37 13.85 -28.85
C MET A 81 22.62 12.99 -29.05
N THR A 82 23.77 13.52 -28.66
CA THR A 82 25.03 12.77 -28.60
C THR A 82 25.32 12.22 -27.20
N ASN A 83 24.69 12.80 -26.17
CA ASN A 83 24.88 12.41 -24.77
C ASN A 83 23.92 11.27 -24.41
N VAL A 84 24.48 10.07 -24.17
CA VAL A 84 23.72 8.88 -23.79
C VAL A 84 22.95 9.08 -22.49
N LEU A 85 23.54 9.73 -21.47
CA LEU A 85 22.83 9.98 -20.21
C LEU A 85 21.61 10.87 -20.40
N GLY A 86 21.69 11.90 -21.24
CA GLY A 86 20.57 12.76 -21.57
C GLY A 86 19.46 11.98 -22.29
N ALA A 87 19.80 11.14 -23.25
CA ALA A 87 18.85 10.29 -23.96
C ALA A 87 18.15 9.30 -23.02
N LEU A 88 18.87 8.67 -22.09
CA LEU A 88 18.33 7.79 -21.06
C LEU A 88 17.35 8.51 -20.14
N VAL A 89 17.67 9.74 -19.72
CA VAL A 89 16.76 10.55 -18.89
C VAL A 89 15.47 10.87 -19.65
N ILE A 90 15.56 11.29 -20.91
CA ILE A 90 14.37 11.61 -21.73
C ILE A 90 13.55 10.35 -21.99
N GLY A 91 14.18 9.21 -22.30
CA GLY A 91 13.48 7.93 -22.43
C GLY A 91 12.75 7.51 -21.15
N THR A 92 13.42 7.66 -20.00
CA THR A 92 12.81 7.42 -18.68
C THR A 92 11.59 8.33 -18.42
N LEU A 93 11.70 9.62 -18.73
CA LEU A 93 10.60 10.58 -18.59
C LEU A 93 9.45 10.28 -19.57
N GLY A 94 9.77 9.84 -20.79
CA GLY A 94 8.78 9.38 -21.77
C GLY A 94 7.98 8.19 -21.27
N ALA A 95 8.65 7.16 -20.76
CA ALA A 95 8.01 6.00 -20.14
C ALA A 95 7.15 6.41 -18.93
N ALA A 96 7.65 7.30 -18.07
CA ALA A 96 6.89 7.81 -16.92
C ALA A 96 5.65 8.61 -17.35
N ALA A 97 5.74 9.42 -18.42
CA ALA A 97 4.60 10.17 -18.96
C ALA A 97 3.50 9.24 -19.50
N VAL A 98 3.89 8.23 -20.29
CA VAL A 98 2.95 7.19 -20.76
C VAL A 98 2.33 6.45 -19.56
N ALA A 99 3.11 6.16 -18.53
CA ALA A 99 2.62 5.49 -17.31
C ALA A 99 1.59 6.32 -16.55
N VAL A 100 1.67 7.65 -16.55
CA VAL A 100 0.63 8.49 -15.94
C VAL A 100 -0.69 8.28 -16.67
N VAL A 101 -0.70 8.31 -17.99
CA VAL A 101 -1.92 8.12 -18.81
C VAL A 101 -2.49 6.71 -18.62
N VAL A 102 -1.65 5.69 -18.74
CA VAL A 102 -2.03 4.28 -18.57
C VAL A 102 -2.51 4.03 -17.14
N GLY A 103 -1.81 4.57 -16.14
CA GLY A 103 -2.16 4.40 -14.73
C GLY A 103 -3.52 5.03 -14.37
N LEU A 104 -3.84 6.21 -14.91
CA LEU A 104 -5.15 6.84 -14.71
C LEU A 104 -6.31 6.01 -15.27
N LEU A 105 -6.06 5.21 -16.31
CA LEU A 105 -7.05 4.30 -16.90
C LEU A 105 -7.09 2.97 -16.13
N ALA A 106 -5.95 2.31 -15.98
CA ALA A 106 -5.85 0.96 -15.44
C ALA A 106 -6.18 0.87 -13.94
N LEU A 107 -5.78 1.85 -13.13
CA LEU A 107 -6.00 1.86 -11.67
C LEU A 107 -7.47 2.11 -11.27
N ARG A 108 -8.36 2.34 -12.22
CA ARG A 108 -9.81 2.36 -11.96
C ARG A 108 -10.35 0.97 -11.61
N ARG A 109 -9.61 -0.07 -11.94
CA ARG A 109 -9.93 -1.46 -11.62
C ARG A 109 -8.84 -2.05 -10.72
N THR A 110 -9.17 -3.13 -10.03
CA THR A 110 -8.26 -3.79 -9.09
C THR A 110 -8.17 -5.29 -9.37
N GLY A 111 -7.16 -5.95 -8.81
CA GLY A 111 -6.98 -7.38 -8.93
C GLY A 111 -6.70 -7.83 -10.37
N ILE A 112 -7.34 -8.92 -10.80
CA ILE A 112 -7.11 -9.52 -12.10
C ILE A 112 -7.47 -8.59 -13.28
N TYR A 113 -8.49 -7.74 -13.11
CA TYR A 113 -8.88 -6.77 -14.15
C TYR A 113 -7.80 -5.74 -14.41
N PHE A 114 -7.11 -5.28 -13.36
CA PHE A 114 -5.96 -4.39 -13.53
C PHE A 114 -4.84 -5.07 -14.32
N ALA A 115 -4.51 -6.33 -13.98
CA ALA A 115 -3.50 -7.09 -14.69
C ALA A 115 -3.84 -7.28 -16.17
N MET A 116 -5.08 -7.63 -16.50
CA MET A 116 -5.54 -7.82 -17.88
C MET A 116 -5.52 -6.52 -18.69
N ILE A 117 -5.93 -5.40 -18.10
CA ILE A 117 -5.87 -4.08 -18.77
C ILE A 117 -4.42 -3.72 -19.08
N THR A 118 -3.47 -3.98 -18.18
CA THR A 118 -2.06 -3.66 -18.42
C THR A 118 -1.46 -4.52 -19.54
N VAL A 119 -1.86 -5.79 -19.69
CA VAL A 119 -1.50 -6.64 -20.84
C VAL A 119 -2.05 -6.04 -22.13
N ALA A 120 -3.35 -5.76 -22.17
CA ALA A 120 -3.98 -5.22 -23.38
C ALA A 120 -3.34 -3.91 -23.86
N ILE A 121 -2.94 -3.04 -22.91
CA ILE A 121 -2.25 -1.80 -23.23
C ILE A 121 -0.83 -2.08 -23.76
N ALA A 122 -0.12 -3.05 -23.18
CA ALA A 122 1.22 -3.42 -23.67
C ALA A 122 1.16 -3.94 -25.11
N GLU A 123 0.21 -4.83 -25.43
CA GLU A 123 -0.02 -5.33 -26.78
C GLU A 123 -0.43 -4.20 -27.75
N THR A 124 -1.24 -3.24 -27.27
CA THR A 124 -1.60 -2.06 -28.09
C THR A 124 -0.36 -1.22 -28.40
N LEU A 125 0.54 -0.98 -27.43
CA LEU A 125 1.76 -0.21 -27.67
C LEU A 125 2.75 -0.96 -28.56
N PHE A 126 2.83 -2.29 -28.45
CA PHE A 126 3.60 -3.13 -29.36
C PHE A 126 3.09 -3.01 -30.80
N PHE A 127 1.76 -3.06 -31.00
CA PHE A 127 1.18 -2.84 -32.32
C PHE A 127 1.48 -1.43 -32.88
N VAL A 128 1.37 -0.40 -32.02
CA VAL A 128 1.64 1.00 -32.40
C VAL A 128 3.11 1.17 -32.83
N GLU A 129 4.03 0.54 -32.11
CA GLU A 129 5.46 0.54 -32.44
C GLU A 129 5.70 -0.15 -33.80
N ASN A 130 5.15 -1.34 -33.99
CA ASN A 130 5.42 -2.20 -35.13
C ASN A 130 4.74 -1.74 -36.44
N SER A 131 3.66 -0.98 -36.36
CA SER A 131 2.85 -0.60 -37.54
C SER A 131 2.78 0.93 -37.76
N PRO A 132 2.03 1.74 -36.98
CA PRO A 132 1.95 3.18 -37.24
C PRO A 132 3.27 3.94 -37.09
N LEU A 133 4.16 3.49 -36.21
CA LEU A 133 5.45 4.14 -35.94
C LEU A 133 6.64 3.41 -36.57
N SER A 134 6.42 2.44 -37.44
CA SER A 134 7.49 1.63 -38.06
C SER A 134 8.56 2.45 -38.77
N ASP A 135 8.20 3.59 -39.39
CA ASP A 135 9.16 4.51 -40.04
C ASP A 135 10.13 5.18 -39.02
N ILE A 136 9.72 5.24 -37.77
CA ILE A 136 10.49 5.85 -36.68
C ILE A 136 11.26 4.79 -35.89
N THR A 137 10.61 3.69 -35.58
CA THR A 137 11.10 2.60 -34.71
C THR A 137 11.84 1.50 -35.45
N GLY A 138 11.67 1.42 -36.78
CA GLY A 138 12.14 0.31 -37.60
C GLY A 138 11.18 -0.88 -37.66
N GLY A 139 10.05 -0.83 -36.94
CA GLY A 139 9.02 -1.88 -36.90
C GLY A 139 9.61 -3.22 -36.46
N GLU A 140 9.27 -4.30 -37.22
CA GLU A 140 9.76 -5.66 -36.94
C GLU A 140 11.31 -5.80 -36.91
N ASN A 141 12.01 -4.87 -37.61
CA ASN A 141 13.48 -4.88 -37.63
C ASN A 141 14.12 -4.17 -36.41
N GLY A 142 13.33 -3.46 -35.61
CA GLY A 142 13.83 -2.64 -34.53
C GLY A 142 14.76 -1.50 -34.95
N LEU A 143 15.44 -0.86 -34.01
CA LEU A 143 16.25 0.32 -34.28
C LEU A 143 17.75 0.02 -34.07
N PRO A 144 18.52 -0.24 -35.18
CA PRO A 144 19.95 -0.49 -35.11
C PRO A 144 20.77 0.78 -34.96
N GLY A 145 22.03 0.64 -34.60
CA GLY A 145 23.03 1.73 -34.59
C GLY A 145 22.97 2.61 -33.33
N VAL A 146 22.49 2.09 -32.22
CA VAL A 146 22.58 2.79 -30.94
C VAL A 146 24.04 2.88 -30.51
N PRO A 147 24.60 4.09 -30.31
CA PRO A 147 26.02 4.25 -29.99
C PRO A 147 26.33 3.77 -28.59
N ALA A 148 27.55 3.23 -28.41
CA ALA A 148 28.10 2.94 -27.11
C ALA A 148 28.24 4.23 -26.26
N PRO A 149 28.14 4.15 -24.92
CA PRO A 149 28.22 5.33 -24.08
C PRO A 149 29.59 6.01 -24.19
N SER A 150 29.59 7.29 -24.45
CA SER A 150 30.77 8.15 -24.29
C SER A 150 30.51 9.13 -23.16
N LEU A 151 31.31 9.05 -22.12
CA LEU A 151 31.27 9.95 -20.96
C LEU A 151 32.29 11.05 -21.16
N THR A 152 31.84 12.27 -21.42
CA THR A 152 32.72 13.44 -21.51
C THR A 152 32.75 14.10 -20.12
N ILE A 153 33.91 14.02 -19.45
CA ILE A 153 34.15 14.69 -18.17
C ILE A 153 35.23 15.73 -18.42
N GLY A 154 34.86 17.00 -18.51
CA GLY A 154 35.74 18.10 -18.86
C GLY A 154 36.28 17.95 -20.31
N SER A 155 37.61 17.91 -20.48
CA SER A 155 38.26 17.73 -21.77
C SER A 155 38.53 16.27 -22.17
N SER A 156 38.26 15.31 -21.31
CA SER A 156 38.50 13.87 -21.54
C SER A 156 37.20 13.16 -21.92
N THR A 157 37.17 12.47 -23.07
CA THR A 157 36.11 11.57 -23.47
C THR A 157 36.50 10.13 -23.15
N TRP A 158 35.73 9.52 -22.26
CA TRP A 158 35.90 8.10 -21.95
C TRP A 158 34.87 7.30 -22.76
N HIS A 159 35.37 6.48 -23.69
CA HIS A 159 34.49 5.58 -24.45
C HIS A 159 34.30 4.28 -23.66
N VAL A 160 33.06 3.97 -23.33
CA VAL A 160 32.69 2.73 -22.67
C VAL A 160 32.67 1.63 -23.74
N GLY A 161 33.65 0.72 -23.67
CA GLY A 161 33.69 -0.45 -24.55
C GLY A 161 32.69 -1.53 -24.14
N THR A 162 32.76 -2.70 -24.76
CA THR A 162 32.00 -3.91 -24.42
C THR A 162 32.57 -4.63 -23.19
N GLY A 163 31.88 -5.66 -22.72
CA GLY A 163 32.35 -6.51 -21.63
C GLY A 163 32.42 -5.81 -20.27
N TRP A 164 33.57 -5.90 -19.58
CA TRP A 164 33.72 -5.32 -18.24
C TRP A 164 33.75 -3.79 -18.20
N SER A 165 34.02 -3.10 -19.31
CA SER A 165 33.88 -1.65 -19.40
C SER A 165 32.40 -1.24 -19.30
N MET A 166 31.49 -1.95 -19.99
CA MET A 166 30.07 -1.75 -19.95
C MET A 166 29.51 -2.10 -18.55
N TYR A 167 30.09 -3.11 -17.90
CA TYR A 167 29.73 -3.48 -16.54
C TYR A 167 29.79 -2.29 -15.58
N TRP A 168 30.88 -1.52 -15.57
CA TRP A 168 30.99 -0.39 -14.65
C TRP A 168 29.95 0.68 -14.88
N PHE A 169 29.56 0.91 -16.12
CA PHE A 169 28.48 1.85 -16.45
C PHE A 169 27.12 1.34 -15.95
N LEU A 170 26.80 0.08 -16.21
CA LEU A 170 25.56 -0.55 -15.74
C LEU A 170 25.54 -0.71 -14.22
N ALA A 171 26.65 -1.05 -13.60
CA ALA A 171 26.78 -1.14 -12.14
C ALA A 171 26.55 0.21 -11.45
N ALA A 172 27.04 1.30 -12.04
CA ALA A 172 26.75 2.64 -11.54
C ALA A 172 25.25 2.98 -11.65
N CYS A 173 24.62 2.68 -12.79
CA CYS A 173 23.16 2.88 -12.97
C CYS A 173 22.35 2.01 -12.00
N TYR A 174 22.71 0.74 -11.83
CA TYR A 174 22.09 -0.16 -10.86
C TYR A 174 22.26 0.33 -9.42
N PHE A 175 23.46 0.76 -9.05
CA PHE A 175 23.73 1.29 -7.71
C PHE A 175 22.89 2.52 -7.40
N ILE A 176 22.81 3.47 -8.32
CA ILE A 176 21.93 4.65 -8.18
C ILE A 176 20.47 4.19 -8.05
N GLY A 177 20.04 3.27 -8.90
CA GLY A 177 18.68 2.72 -8.87
C GLY A 177 18.35 2.08 -7.53
N ILE A 178 19.18 1.18 -7.02
CA ILE A 178 18.92 0.50 -5.74
C ILE A 178 18.96 1.46 -4.55
N VAL A 179 19.86 2.46 -4.53
CA VAL A 179 19.90 3.48 -3.49
C VAL A 179 18.63 4.32 -3.50
N LEU A 180 18.16 4.74 -4.67
CA LEU A 180 16.88 5.47 -4.79
C LEU A 180 15.70 4.61 -4.30
N ALA A 181 15.63 3.34 -4.71
CA ALA A 181 14.57 2.43 -4.26
C ALA A 181 14.61 2.20 -2.74
N LEU A 182 15.79 2.00 -2.14
CA LEU A 182 15.95 1.90 -0.70
C LEU A 182 15.47 3.17 0.02
N ARG A 183 15.74 4.36 -0.53
CA ARG A 183 15.24 5.63 0.02
C ARG A 183 13.73 5.71 -0.07
N ILE A 184 13.14 5.35 -1.22
CA ILE A 184 11.69 5.34 -1.44
C ILE A 184 11.00 4.39 -0.45
N VAL A 185 11.50 3.17 -0.32
CA VAL A 185 10.88 2.17 0.57
C VAL A 185 11.00 2.54 2.06
N ARG A 186 12.12 3.17 2.46
CA ARG A 186 12.33 3.66 3.85
C ARG A 186 11.68 5.02 4.12
N SER A 187 11.05 5.64 3.11
CA SER A 187 10.35 6.93 3.24
C SER A 187 8.95 6.74 3.82
N PRO A 188 8.31 7.84 4.27
CA PRO A 188 6.89 7.81 4.64
C PRO A 188 5.98 7.30 3.51
N VAL A 189 6.33 7.56 2.25
CA VAL A 189 5.58 7.03 1.10
C VAL A 189 5.69 5.51 1.05
N GLY A 190 6.89 4.95 1.23
CA GLY A 190 7.11 3.49 1.25
C GLY A 190 6.30 2.79 2.34
N ALA A 191 6.23 3.37 3.55
CA ALA A 191 5.39 2.84 4.62
C ALA A 191 3.91 2.81 4.25
N ILE A 192 3.41 3.86 3.58
CA ILE A 192 2.02 3.91 3.11
C ILE A 192 1.78 2.90 1.97
N LEU A 193 2.73 2.72 1.04
CA LEU A 193 2.63 1.71 -0.01
C LEU A 193 2.51 0.29 0.58
N THR A 194 3.32 -0.03 1.58
CA THR A 194 3.27 -1.31 2.29
C THR A 194 1.94 -1.50 3.02
N ALA A 195 1.39 -0.45 3.62
CA ALA A 195 0.07 -0.47 4.24
C ALA A 195 -1.05 -0.69 3.19
N ILE A 196 -0.95 -0.06 2.02
CA ILE A 196 -1.89 -0.24 0.90
C ILE A 196 -1.83 -1.68 0.37
N ARG A 197 -0.65 -2.29 0.31
CA ARG A 197 -0.51 -3.71 -0.06
C ARG A 197 -1.24 -4.62 0.91
N ASP A 198 -1.15 -4.35 2.21
CA ASP A 198 -1.75 -5.18 3.25
C ASP A 198 -3.27 -4.98 3.31
N ASN A 199 -3.72 -3.74 3.43
CA ASN A 199 -5.16 -3.40 3.45
C ASN A 199 -5.45 -2.01 2.86
N PRO A 200 -5.83 -1.92 1.57
CA PRO A 200 -6.11 -0.65 0.91
C PRO A 200 -7.36 0.06 1.48
N LEU A 201 -8.35 -0.70 1.96
CA LEU A 201 -9.56 -0.14 2.56
C LEU A 201 -9.22 0.56 3.88
N ARG A 202 -8.39 -0.08 4.73
CA ARG A 202 -7.95 0.54 5.99
C ARG A 202 -7.07 1.75 5.73
N ALA A 203 -6.14 1.69 4.77
CA ALA A 203 -5.31 2.84 4.40
C ALA A 203 -6.17 4.05 3.98
N ALA A 204 -7.27 3.83 3.23
CA ALA A 204 -8.24 4.88 2.90
C ALA A 204 -8.98 5.41 4.14
N ALA A 205 -9.40 4.51 5.04
CA ALA A 205 -10.15 4.85 6.25
C ALA A 205 -9.33 5.65 7.26
N VAL A 206 -8.01 5.47 7.32
CA VAL A 206 -7.13 6.29 8.14
C VAL A 206 -6.68 7.59 7.44
N GLY A 207 -7.18 7.88 6.24
CA GLY A 207 -7.05 9.18 5.59
C GLY A 207 -6.04 9.28 4.46
N HIS A 208 -5.54 8.18 3.91
CA HIS A 208 -4.62 8.20 2.76
C HIS A 208 -5.34 8.12 1.41
N ALA A 209 -4.89 8.91 0.42
CA ALA A 209 -5.38 8.86 -0.96
C ALA A 209 -4.81 7.65 -1.72
N VAL A 210 -5.32 6.47 -1.45
CA VAL A 210 -4.82 5.18 -1.97
C VAL A 210 -4.58 5.20 -3.48
N GLY A 211 -5.51 5.77 -4.27
CA GLY A 211 -5.38 5.84 -5.74
C GLY A 211 -4.15 6.64 -6.19
N ARG A 212 -3.84 7.77 -5.51
CA ARG A 212 -2.67 8.59 -5.84
C ARG A 212 -1.36 7.89 -5.49
N TYR A 213 -1.30 7.20 -4.34
CA TYR A 213 -0.11 6.41 -3.96
C TYR A 213 0.12 5.23 -4.90
N LYS A 214 -0.95 4.54 -5.33
CA LYS A 214 -0.86 3.48 -6.34
C LYS A 214 -0.34 4.01 -7.69
N LEU A 215 -0.84 5.17 -8.13
CA LEU A 215 -0.34 5.82 -9.34
C LEU A 215 1.14 6.19 -9.22
N THR A 216 1.55 6.72 -8.07
CA THR A 216 2.97 7.03 -7.81
C THR A 216 3.85 5.79 -7.93
N ALA A 217 3.46 4.67 -7.30
CA ALA A 217 4.22 3.41 -7.42
C ALA A 217 4.27 2.91 -8.87
N PHE A 218 3.18 3.05 -9.62
CA PHE A 218 3.10 2.65 -11.01
C PHE A 218 4.03 3.48 -11.90
N VAL A 219 4.07 4.80 -11.71
CA VAL A 219 4.98 5.70 -12.44
C VAL A 219 6.44 5.46 -12.08
N ILE A 220 6.75 5.17 -10.79
CA ILE A 220 8.10 4.79 -10.37
C ILE A 220 8.54 3.51 -11.08
N ALA A 221 7.69 2.47 -11.10
CA ALA A 221 7.99 1.22 -11.78
C ALA A 221 8.26 1.42 -13.28
N ALA A 222 7.43 2.24 -13.93
CA ALA A 222 7.60 2.58 -15.34
C ALA A 222 8.87 3.40 -15.63
N ALA A 223 9.28 4.27 -14.70
CA ALA A 223 10.55 5.00 -14.82
C ALA A 223 11.75 4.04 -14.78
N TYR A 224 11.75 3.07 -13.86
CA TYR A 224 12.78 2.02 -13.83
C TYR A 224 12.74 1.15 -15.09
N ALA A 225 11.54 0.80 -15.56
CA ALA A 225 11.37 0.06 -16.81
C ALA A 225 11.95 0.83 -18.00
N GLY A 226 11.59 2.11 -18.15
CA GLY A 226 12.08 2.97 -19.23
C GLY A 226 13.60 3.17 -19.20
N LEU A 227 14.18 3.34 -18.00
CA LEU A 227 15.63 3.42 -17.84
C LEU A 227 16.32 2.11 -18.25
N ALA A 228 15.80 0.97 -17.80
CA ALA A 228 16.33 -0.34 -18.16
C ALA A 228 16.19 -0.62 -19.66
N GLY A 229 15.08 -0.22 -20.29
CA GLY A 229 14.90 -0.30 -21.75
C GLY A 229 15.90 0.53 -22.53
N GLY A 230 16.16 1.77 -22.10
CA GLY A 230 17.21 2.61 -22.70
C GLY A 230 18.59 2.00 -22.55
N LEU A 231 18.91 1.43 -21.40
CA LEU A 231 20.16 0.71 -21.15
C LEU A 231 20.28 -0.57 -21.99
N LEU A 232 19.17 -1.26 -22.31
CA LEU A 232 19.18 -2.41 -23.23
C LEU A 232 19.67 -1.99 -24.61
N GLY A 233 19.07 -0.93 -25.18
CA GLY A 233 19.46 -0.41 -26.48
C GLY A 233 20.94 -0.04 -26.55
N VAL A 234 21.46 0.60 -25.50
CA VAL A 234 22.87 0.97 -25.37
C VAL A 234 23.79 -0.25 -25.20
N LEU A 235 23.36 -1.27 -24.43
CA LEU A 235 24.12 -2.50 -24.21
C LEU A 235 24.26 -3.33 -25.48
N GLN A 236 23.17 -3.44 -26.26
CA GLN A 236 23.15 -4.27 -27.47
C GLN A 236 23.58 -3.51 -28.75
N GLY A 237 23.70 -2.18 -28.70
CA GLY A 237 23.87 -1.35 -29.90
C GLY A 237 22.63 -1.37 -30.82
N TYR A 238 21.51 -1.86 -30.33
CA TYR A 238 20.29 -2.16 -31.05
C TYR A 238 19.09 -2.18 -30.11
N MET A 239 17.96 -1.58 -30.48
CA MET A 239 16.74 -1.65 -29.70
C MET A 239 15.76 -2.63 -30.35
N PRO A 240 15.54 -3.81 -29.73
CA PRO A 240 14.69 -4.86 -30.29
C PRO A 240 13.19 -4.58 -30.06
N PRO A 241 12.29 -4.92 -31.00
CA PRO A 241 10.84 -4.78 -30.84
C PRO A 241 10.29 -5.72 -29.78
N GLU A 242 10.97 -6.84 -29.50
CA GLU A 242 10.62 -7.80 -28.44
C GLU A 242 10.60 -7.16 -27.06
N ALA A 243 11.19 -5.99 -26.87
CA ALA A 243 11.13 -5.21 -25.63
C ALA A 243 9.70 -4.87 -25.21
N PHE A 244 8.76 -4.78 -26.15
CA PHE A 244 7.34 -4.54 -25.88
C PHE A 244 6.52 -5.81 -25.59
N THR A 245 7.03 -6.99 -25.92
CA THR A 245 6.24 -8.23 -25.87
C THR A 245 5.83 -8.63 -24.46
N PHE A 246 4.73 -9.40 -24.37
CA PHE A 246 4.28 -9.99 -23.13
C PHE A 246 5.35 -10.88 -22.48
N ASP A 247 6.16 -11.58 -23.28
CA ASP A 247 7.24 -12.44 -22.79
C ASP A 247 8.23 -11.66 -21.91
N THR A 248 8.55 -10.42 -22.27
CA THR A 248 9.42 -9.53 -21.48
C THR A 248 8.79 -9.21 -20.10
N SER A 249 7.50 -8.88 -20.07
CA SER A 249 6.78 -8.68 -18.79
C SER A 249 6.68 -9.98 -17.98
N GLY A 250 6.41 -11.11 -18.64
CA GLY A 250 6.32 -12.42 -18.01
C GLY A 250 7.65 -12.85 -17.37
N GLN A 251 8.76 -12.67 -18.09
CA GLN A 251 10.11 -12.96 -17.58
C GLN A 251 10.42 -12.08 -16.34
N LEU A 252 10.10 -10.79 -16.37
CA LEU A 252 10.27 -9.88 -15.24
C LEU A 252 9.53 -10.37 -14.00
N VAL A 253 8.26 -10.75 -14.16
CA VAL A 253 7.43 -11.28 -13.06
C VAL A 253 8.05 -12.56 -12.50
N MET A 254 8.44 -13.50 -13.36
CA MET A 254 9.06 -14.76 -12.95
C MET A 254 10.35 -14.52 -12.17
N GLN A 255 11.24 -13.68 -12.67
CA GLN A 255 12.50 -13.34 -12.01
C GLN A 255 12.26 -12.72 -10.63
N THR A 256 11.31 -11.78 -10.52
CA THR A 256 10.99 -11.12 -9.25
C THR A 256 10.40 -12.09 -8.23
N VAL A 257 9.53 -13.02 -8.67
CA VAL A 257 8.92 -14.02 -7.78
C VAL A 257 9.95 -15.06 -7.31
N ILE A 258 10.79 -15.58 -8.22
CA ILE A 258 11.87 -16.52 -7.89
C ILE A 258 12.82 -15.90 -6.86
N GLY A 259 13.28 -14.68 -7.10
CA GLY A 259 14.23 -14.01 -6.22
C GLY A 259 13.66 -13.67 -4.85
N GLY A 260 12.38 -13.34 -4.80
CA GLY A 260 11.64 -12.96 -3.59
C GLY A 260 11.16 -11.50 -3.62
N SER A 261 9.86 -11.32 -3.73
CA SER A 261 9.21 -10.01 -3.78
C SER A 261 9.31 -9.25 -2.44
N ALA A 262 9.26 -7.91 -2.51
CA ALA A 262 9.39 -6.99 -1.37
C ALA A 262 10.76 -7.03 -0.67
N THR A 263 11.83 -7.32 -1.41
CA THR A 263 13.19 -7.37 -0.88
C THR A 263 14.14 -6.40 -1.57
N LEU A 264 13.79 -5.84 -2.73
CA LEU A 264 14.57 -5.02 -3.67
C LEU A 264 15.77 -5.74 -4.29
N PHE A 265 16.37 -6.73 -3.60
CA PHE A 265 17.48 -7.56 -4.09
C PHE A 265 16.99 -8.87 -4.75
N GLY A 266 15.75 -9.25 -4.48
CA GLY A 266 15.13 -10.43 -5.09
C GLY A 266 15.21 -10.44 -6.61
N PRO A 267 14.80 -9.37 -7.29
CA PRO A 267 14.86 -9.31 -8.74
C PRO A 267 16.26 -9.57 -9.32
N LEU A 268 17.32 -9.08 -8.67
CA LEU A 268 18.70 -9.34 -9.09
C LEU A 268 19.06 -10.82 -8.95
N LEU A 269 18.74 -11.42 -7.82
CA LEU A 269 18.96 -12.87 -7.60
C LEU A 269 18.10 -13.72 -8.56
N GLY A 270 16.85 -13.35 -8.76
CA GLY A 270 15.99 -14.04 -9.71
C GLY A 270 16.49 -13.93 -11.15
N ALA A 271 16.98 -12.76 -11.56
CA ALA A 271 17.63 -12.56 -12.85
C ALA A 271 18.89 -13.42 -12.98
N THR A 272 19.71 -13.47 -11.93
CA THR A 272 20.92 -14.31 -11.89
C THR A 272 20.57 -15.78 -12.12
N VAL A 273 19.63 -16.32 -11.34
CA VAL A 273 19.22 -17.74 -11.46
C VAL A 273 18.60 -18.01 -12.83
N TRP A 274 17.73 -17.13 -13.31
CA TRP A 274 17.06 -17.29 -14.59
C TRP A 274 18.04 -17.29 -15.77
N LEU A 275 18.92 -16.30 -15.85
CA LEU A 275 19.85 -16.14 -16.97
C LEU A 275 20.93 -17.24 -16.94
N TYR A 276 21.48 -17.55 -15.77
CA TYR A 276 22.46 -18.61 -15.63
C TYR A 276 21.88 -19.99 -15.99
N LEU A 277 20.68 -20.30 -15.50
CA LEU A 277 20.02 -21.55 -15.79
C LEU A 277 19.67 -21.66 -17.28
N ARG A 278 19.21 -20.56 -17.90
CA ARG A 278 18.96 -20.50 -19.34
C ARG A 278 20.23 -20.81 -20.13
N ASP A 279 21.32 -20.11 -19.83
CA ASP A 279 22.58 -20.26 -20.54
C ASP A 279 23.17 -21.68 -20.33
N PHE A 280 23.06 -22.25 -19.14
CA PHE A 280 23.47 -23.61 -18.83
C PHE A 280 22.63 -24.65 -19.61
N LEU A 281 21.31 -24.49 -19.70
CA LEU A 281 20.44 -25.41 -20.43
C LEU A 281 20.62 -25.30 -21.96
N GLN A 282 20.91 -24.10 -22.48
CA GLN A 282 21.13 -23.87 -23.90
C GLN A 282 22.50 -24.32 -24.38
N THR A 283 23.54 -23.91 -23.68
CA THR A 283 24.94 -24.06 -24.12
C THR A 283 25.62 -25.23 -23.43
N GLY A 284 25.38 -25.42 -22.12
CA GLY A 284 26.03 -26.47 -21.33
C GLY A 284 25.49 -27.87 -21.61
N LEU A 285 24.16 -28.01 -21.75
CA LEU A 285 23.48 -29.30 -22.00
C LEU A 285 23.02 -29.47 -23.45
N ASP A 286 23.14 -28.44 -24.28
CA ASP A 286 22.74 -28.41 -25.70
C ASP A 286 21.33 -29.02 -25.96
N LEU A 287 20.36 -28.63 -25.12
CA LEU A 287 19.00 -29.22 -25.12
C LEU A 287 18.12 -28.74 -26.30
N GLY A 288 18.68 -28.02 -27.27
CA GLY A 288 17.96 -27.50 -28.40
C GLY A 288 16.73 -26.69 -27.95
N LYS A 289 15.55 -26.95 -28.53
CA LYS A 289 14.30 -26.25 -28.18
C LYS A 289 13.70 -26.64 -26.81
N SER A 290 14.15 -27.75 -26.23
CA SER A 290 13.58 -28.32 -24.99
C SER A 290 13.98 -27.56 -23.73
N TRP A 291 14.98 -26.66 -23.80
CA TRP A 291 15.40 -25.86 -22.64
C TRP A 291 14.25 -25.03 -22.03
N ARG A 292 13.30 -24.53 -22.86
CA ARG A 292 12.15 -23.76 -22.40
C ARG A 292 11.22 -24.58 -21.52
N LEU A 293 10.99 -25.85 -21.88
CA LEU A 293 10.18 -26.78 -21.08
C LEU A 293 10.81 -27.03 -19.70
N ILE A 294 12.12 -27.31 -19.68
CA ILE A 294 12.84 -27.58 -18.45
C ILE A 294 12.90 -26.35 -17.56
N LEU A 295 13.19 -25.18 -18.12
CA LEU A 295 13.18 -23.91 -17.40
C LEU A 295 11.80 -23.63 -16.78
N GLY A 296 10.72 -23.86 -17.54
CA GLY A 296 9.35 -23.73 -17.04
C GLY A 296 9.04 -24.70 -15.90
N LEU A 297 9.47 -25.96 -16.00
CA LEU A 297 9.30 -26.95 -14.93
C LEU A 297 10.06 -26.58 -13.67
N VAL A 298 11.32 -26.15 -13.80
CA VAL A 298 12.11 -25.65 -12.68
C VAL A 298 11.44 -24.44 -12.02
N PHE A 299 10.90 -23.53 -12.82
CA PHE A 299 10.13 -22.39 -12.29
C PHE A 299 8.93 -22.84 -11.45
N VAL A 300 8.13 -23.78 -11.97
CA VAL A 300 6.96 -24.33 -11.24
C VAL A 300 7.41 -24.95 -9.91
N LEU A 301 8.48 -25.73 -9.92
CA LEU A 301 9.03 -26.35 -8.70
C LEU A 301 9.51 -25.28 -7.71
N LEU A 302 10.24 -24.26 -8.18
CA LEU A 302 10.69 -23.16 -7.32
C LEU A 302 9.52 -22.42 -6.67
N VAL A 303 8.45 -22.13 -7.39
CA VAL A 303 7.26 -21.45 -6.85
C VAL A 303 6.52 -22.33 -5.82
N ILE A 304 6.44 -23.64 -6.04
CA ILE A 304 5.79 -24.57 -5.12
C ILE A 304 6.57 -24.68 -3.80
N PHE A 305 7.90 -24.86 -3.89
CA PHE A 305 8.73 -25.12 -2.71
C PHE A 305 9.21 -23.84 -2.02
N LEU A 306 9.51 -22.78 -2.77
CA LEU A 306 10.00 -21.50 -2.26
C LEU A 306 8.90 -20.42 -2.34
N ARG A 307 7.83 -20.58 -1.58
CA ARG A 307 6.68 -19.65 -1.58
C ARG A 307 7.04 -18.18 -1.35
N ARG A 308 8.16 -17.89 -0.68
CA ARG A 308 8.67 -16.53 -0.41
C ARG A 308 9.87 -16.16 -1.30
N GLY A 309 10.14 -16.97 -2.34
CA GLY A 309 11.31 -16.85 -3.19
C GLY A 309 12.61 -17.24 -2.48
N ILE A 310 13.74 -17.12 -3.19
CA ILE A 310 15.07 -17.54 -2.71
C ILE A 310 15.46 -16.77 -1.43
N ILE A 311 15.30 -15.44 -1.41
CA ILE A 311 15.64 -14.63 -0.22
C ILE A 311 14.79 -15.03 0.98
N GLY A 312 13.50 -15.28 0.76
CA GLY A 312 12.60 -15.75 1.81
C GLY A 312 13.01 -17.12 2.34
N GLY A 313 13.30 -18.07 1.45
CA GLY A 313 13.77 -19.41 1.82
C GLY A 313 15.10 -19.39 2.58
N LEU A 314 16.07 -18.56 2.18
CA LEU A 314 17.32 -18.37 2.91
C LEU A 314 17.09 -17.79 4.31
N ARG A 315 16.14 -16.86 4.44
CA ARG A 315 15.78 -16.28 5.73
C ARG A 315 15.09 -17.32 6.63
N ASP A 316 14.16 -18.11 6.09
CA ASP A 316 13.48 -19.16 6.82
C ASP A 316 14.50 -20.25 7.28
N LEU A 317 15.47 -20.60 6.42
CA LEU A 317 16.59 -21.50 6.77
C LEU A 317 17.47 -20.91 7.87
N TRP A 318 17.79 -19.59 7.81
CA TRP A 318 18.56 -18.91 8.85
C TRP A 318 17.85 -18.93 10.21
N HIS A 319 16.53 -18.68 10.23
CA HIS A 319 15.74 -18.75 11.46
C HIS A 319 15.65 -20.16 12.06
N TRP A 320 15.78 -21.20 11.24
CA TRP A 320 15.89 -22.57 11.72
C TRP A 320 17.20 -22.82 12.51
N PHE A 321 18.30 -22.20 12.08
CA PHE A 321 19.60 -22.29 12.79
C PHE A 321 19.70 -21.30 13.98
N VAL A 322 19.06 -20.15 13.88
CA VAL A 322 19.08 -19.10 14.90
C VAL A 322 17.62 -18.78 15.29
N PRO A 323 17.02 -19.56 16.21
CA PRO A 323 15.64 -19.32 16.59
C PRO A 323 15.50 -17.92 17.20
N GLU A 324 14.55 -17.14 16.68
CA GLU A 324 14.15 -15.89 17.33
C GLU A 324 13.66 -16.18 18.74
N ARG A 325 14.05 -15.37 19.71
CA ARG A 325 13.44 -15.41 21.05
C ARG A 325 11.94 -15.17 20.86
N HIS A 326 11.15 -16.23 20.98
CA HIS A 326 9.72 -16.08 21.18
C HIS A 326 9.54 -15.21 22.43
N VAL A 327 8.98 -14.03 22.25
CA VAL A 327 8.40 -13.30 23.37
C VAL A 327 7.20 -14.16 23.77
N GLU A 328 7.32 -14.85 24.92
CA GLU A 328 6.21 -15.61 25.48
C GLU A 328 4.96 -14.72 25.46
N PRO A 329 3.80 -15.23 25.06
CA PRO A 329 2.57 -14.49 25.17
C PRO A 329 2.46 -14.09 26.64
N ALA A 330 2.50 -12.79 26.96
CA ALA A 330 2.25 -12.36 28.32
C ALA A 330 0.87 -12.88 28.68
N GLU A 331 0.79 -13.72 29.71
CA GLU A 331 -0.45 -14.36 30.18
C GLU A 331 -1.54 -13.33 30.52
N GLU A 332 -1.16 -12.08 30.73
CA GLU A 332 -2.10 -10.98 30.99
C GLU A 332 -1.64 -9.70 30.28
N ALA A 333 -2.53 -9.12 29.48
CA ALA A 333 -2.31 -7.77 28.98
C ALA A 333 -2.25 -6.78 30.16
N PRO A 334 -1.27 -5.84 30.18
CA PRO A 334 -1.20 -4.87 31.26
C PRO A 334 -2.49 -4.04 31.34
N PRO A 335 -2.93 -3.65 32.54
CA PRO A 335 -4.14 -2.86 32.71
C PRO A 335 -4.01 -1.53 31.98
N ILE A 336 -5.13 -1.05 31.41
CA ILE A 336 -5.18 0.26 30.74
C ILE A 336 -4.75 1.32 31.76
N ALA A 337 -3.72 2.09 31.41
CA ALA A 337 -3.20 3.13 32.26
C ALA A 337 -4.29 4.16 32.62
N THR A 338 -4.45 4.47 33.91
CA THR A 338 -5.27 5.61 34.34
C THR A 338 -4.74 6.88 33.68
N VAL A 339 -5.65 7.65 33.08
CA VAL A 339 -5.33 8.81 32.25
C VAL A 339 -4.46 9.82 33.01
N SER A 340 -3.17 9.90 32.68
CA SER A 340 -2.30 10.98 33.14
C SER A 340 -2.65 12.29 32.43
N PRO A 341 -2.43 13.47 33.05
CA PRO A 341 -2.71 14.77 32.44
C PRO A 341 -2.05 15.02 31.08
N SER A 342 -0.93 14.34 30.79
CA SER A 342 -0.27 14.35 29.48
C SER A 342 -1.08 13.65 28.37
N LEU A 343 -1.98 12.73 28.75
CA LEU A 343 -2.89 12.04 27.83
C LEU A 343 -4.09 12.93 27.45
N THR A 344 -4.42 13.96 28.24
CA THR A 344 -5.46 14.96 27.91
C THR A 344 -5.11 15.76 26.66
N ALA A 345 -3.82 15.90 26.32
CA ALA A 345 -3.41 16.56 25.06
C ALA A 345 -3.78 15.72 23.81
N ILE A 346 -3.84 14.37 23.94
CA ILE A 346 -4.24 13.47 22.87
C ILE A 346 -5.75 13.49 22.69
N THR A 347 -6.49 13.73 23.77
CA THR A 347 -7.95 13.79 23.73
C THR A 347 -8.47 15.07 23.07
N ARG A 348 -7.63 16.11 22.89
CA ARG A 348 -8.04 17.28 22.09
C ARG A 348 -8.09 16.95 20.61
N ALA A 349 -9.28 17.01 20.05
CA ALA A 349 -9.51 16.93 18.61
C ALA A 349 -8.67 17.95 17.85
N ARG A 350 -8.27 17.62 16.63
CA ARG A 350 -7.59 18.54 15.72
C ARG A 350 -8.52 19.72 15.46
N ARG A 351 -8.21 20.89 16.01
CA ARG A 351 -8.93 22.13 15.71
C ARG A 351 -8.43 22.64 14.36
N THR A 352 -9.08 22.27 13.27
CA THR A 352 -8.76 22.80 11.93
C THR A 352 -9.60 24.00 11.53
N GLU A 353 -10.73 24.26 12.21
CA GLU A 353 -11.59 25.41 11.91
C GLU A 353 -12.27 25.94 13.20
N PRO A 354 -12.65 27.24 13.23
CA PRO A 354 -13.41 27.79 14.34
C PRO A 354 -14.71 27.00 14.52
N ARG A 355 -15.08 26.69 15.78
CA ARG A 355 -16.36 26.05 16.12
C ARG A 355 -17.49 26.85 15.51
N VAL A 356 -18.13 26.34 14.48
CA VAL A 356 -19.45 26.79 14.08
C VAL A 356 -20.39 26.34 15.20
N SER A 357 -21.11 27.25 15.80
CA SER A 357 -22.14 26.96 16.80
C SER A 357 -23.22 26.11 16.11
N GLY A 358 -23.22 24.80 16.35
CA GLY A 358 -24.16 23.88 15.71
C GLY A 358 -23.80 22.39 15.95
N PRO A 359 -24.59 21.46 15.44
CA PRO A 359 -24.32 20.04 15.57
C PRO A 359 -23.03 19.66 14.83
N VAL A 360 -22.31 18.67 15.39
CA VAL A 360 -21.11 18.09 14.76
C VAL A 360 -21.47 17.31 13.51
N LEU A 361 -22.53 16.52 13.58
CA LEU A 361 -23.01 15.71 12.45
C LEU A 361 -24.52 15.90 12.30
N GLU A 362 -24.93 16.12 11.07
CA GLU A 362 -26.33 16.23 10.71
C GLU A 362 -26.60 15.44 9.43
N ALA A 363 -27.54 14.53 9.48
CA ALA A 363 -28.06 13.80 8.32
C ALA A 363 -29.51 14.23 8.09
N ARG A 364 -29.84 14.58 6.84
CA ARG A 364 -31.16 15.07 6.45
C ARG A 364 -31.75 14.18 5.36
N GLY A 365 -32.87 13.52 5.64
CA GLY A 365 -33.61 12.70 4.68
C GLY A 365 -32.81 11.57 4.08
N LEU A 366 -31.90 10.94 4.84
CA LEU A 366 -31.00 9.92 4.30
C LEU A 366 -31.76 8.67 3.87
N THR A 367 -31.66 8.36 2.59
CA THR A 367 -32.24 7.16 2.00
C THR A 367 -31.19 6.36 1.22
N LYS A 368 -31.21 5.04 1.41
CA LYS A 368 -30.39 4.11 0.62
C LYS A 368 -31.20 2.98 0.06
N ARG A 369 -31.10 2.81 -1.27
CA ARG A 369 -31.71 1.70 -2.01
C ARG A 369 -30.64 0.87 -2.69
N TYR A 370 -30.82 -0.44 -2.65
CA TYR A 370 -30.01 -1.42 -3.37
C TYR A 370 -30.95 -2.21 -4.29
N GLY A 371 -31.07 -1.78 -5.54
CA GLY A 371 -32.07 -2.33 -6.45
C GLY A 371 -33.48 -2.14 -5.90
N GLY A 372 -34.21 -3.23 -5.66
CA GLY A 372 -35.54 -3.22 -5.09
C GLY A 372 -35.61 -3.05 -3.56
N ILE A 373 -34.49 -3.22 -2.85
CA ILE A 373 -34.47 -3.19 -1.39
C ILE A 373 -34.16 -1.77 -0.90
N VAL A 374 -34.99 -1.26 0.02
CA VAL A 374 -34.76 0.01 0.72
C VAL A 374 -34.10 -0.30 2.07
N ALA A 375 -32.80 -0.12 2.18
CA ALA A 375 -32.05 -0.40 3.41
C ALA A 375 -32.22 0.69 4.47
N ASN A 376 -32.34 1.95 4.05
CA ASN A 376 -32.64 3.09 4.91
C ASN A 376 -33.62 4.02 4.18
N ARG A 377 -34.54 4.62 4.92
CA ARG A 377 -35.59 5.47 4.36
C ARG A 377 -35.79 6.71 5.23
N ASP A 378 -35.52 7.86 4.63
CA ASP A 378 -35.84 9.19 5.15
C ASP A 378 -35.38 9.38 6.61
N ILE A 379 -34.08 9.14 6.87
CA ILE A 379 -33.53 9.25 8.21
C ILE A 379 -33.00 10.67 8.41
N ASP A 380 -33.56 11.36 9.40
CA ASP A 380 -33.03 12.58 9.99
C ASP A 380 -32.29 12.23 11.28
N PHE A 381 -31.04 12.72 11.42
CA PHE A 381 -30.21 12.38 12.55
C PHE A 381 -29.25 13.52 12.87
N VAL A 382 -29.20 13.92 14.14
CA VAL A 382 -28.40 15.07 14.59
C VAL A 382 -27.62 14.69 15.83
N VAL A 383 -26.32 15.00 15.84
CA VAL A 383 -25.41 14.75 16.98
C VAL A 383 -24.73 16.05 17.41
N ALA A 384 -24.83 16.36 18.70
CA ALA A 384 -24.20 17.53 19.28
C ALA A 384 -22.70 17.35 19.52
N ASP A 385 -21.96 18.46 19.67
CA ASP A 385 -20.53 18.41 19.98
C ASP A 385 -20.30 17.87 21.40
N GLY A 386 -19.43 16.86 21.52
CA GLY A 386 -19.08 16.20 22.79
C GLY A 386 -20.06 15.13 23.23
N GLU A 387 -21.13 14.87 22.48
CA GLU A 387 -22.14 13.87 22.79
C GLU A 387 -21.63 12.45 22.58
N LEU A 388 -22.02 11.51 23.46
CA LEU A 388 -21.92 10.07 23.23
C LEU A 388 -23.30 9.53 22.84
N ARG A 389 -23.47 9.26 21.54
CA ARG A 389 -24.70 8.74 20.94
C ARG A 389 -24.63 7.22 20.77
N GLY A 390 -25.58 6.51 21.37
CA GLY A 390 -25.82 5.09 21.07
C GLY A 390 -26.75 4.93 19.86
N VAL A 391 -26.45 3.97 18.98
CA VAL A 391 -27.35 3.57 17.89
C VAL A 391 -27.66 2.09 18.01
N ILE A 392 -28.90 1.75 18.26
CA ILE A 392 -29.37 0.38 18.47
C ILE A 392 -30.46 0.01 17.48
N GLY A 393 -30.82 -1.27 17.45
CA GLY A 393 -31.91 -1.80 16.61
C GLY A 393 -31.69 -3.29 16.33
N PRO A 394 -32.75 -4.03 15.96
CA PRO A 394 -32.63 -5.44 15.63
C PRO A 394 -31.73 -5.71 14.40
N ASN A 395 -31.45 -6.99 14.15
CA ASN A 395 -30.74 -7.40 12.94
C ASN A 395 -31.58 -7.03 11.70
N GLY A 396 -30.91 -6.50 10.67
CA GLY A 396 -31.61 -6.03 9.47
C GLY A 396 -32.20 -4.61 9.57
N ALA A 397 -32.16 -3.93 10.73
CA ALA A 397 -32.66 -2.57 10.90
C ALA A 397 -31.97 -1.47 10.07
N GLY A 398 -30.93 -1.81 9.30
CA GLY A 398 -30.21 -0.87 8.44
C GLY A 398 -29.04 -0.14 9.10
N LYS A 399 -28.65 -0.49 10.34
CA LYS A 399 -27.56 0.16 11.12
C LYS A 399 -26.25 0.24 10.35
N SER A 400 -25.75 -0.87 9.82
CA SER A 400 -24.45 -0.92 9.10
C SER A 400 -24.50 -0.11 7.80
N THR A 401 -25.64 -0.07 7.10
CA THR A 401 -25.82 0.77 5.90
C THR A 401 -25.85 2.24 6.27
N PHE A 402 -26.54 2.60 7.34
CA PHE A 402 -26.58 3.96 7.88
C PHE A 402 -25.17 4.45 8.24
N PHE A 403 -24.39 3.64 8.96
CA PHE A 403 -23.00 3.95 9.30
C PHE A 403 -22.08 4.13 8.07
N LYS A 404 -22.24 3.26 7.07
CA LYS A 404 -21.50 3.39 5.80
C LYS A 404 -21.86 4.65 5.03
N MET A 405 -23.10 5.15 5.15
CA MET A 405 -23.47 6.45 4.58
C MET A 405 -22.83 7.60 5.35
N LEU A 406 -22.91 7.61 6.68
CA LEU A 406 -22.33 8.67 7.52
C LEU A 406 -20.82 8.83 7.31
N THR A 407 -20.11 7.72 7.02
CA THR A 407 -18.66 7.72 6.73
C THR A 407 -18.33 7.91 5.26
N CYS A 408 -19.34 8.12 4.41
CA CYS A 408 -19.20 8.23 2.95
C CYS A 408 -18.51 7.02 2.29
N GLU A 409 -18.60 5.82 2.91
CA GLU A 409 -18.20 4.55 2.27
C GLU A 409 -19.17 4.18 1.14
N VAL A 410 -20.45 4.46 1.36
CA VAL A 410 -21.51 4.25 0.39
C VAL A 410 -22.27 5.57 0.22
N PRO A 411 -22.40 6.08 -1.01
CA PRO A 411 -23.19 7.29 -1.23
C PRO A 411 -24.67 7.01 -0.96
N PRO A 412 -25.41 7.93 -0.33
CA PRO A 412 -26.85 7.84 -0.20
C PRO A 412 -27.51 7.90 -1.58
N THR A 413 -28.72 7.34 -1.72
CA THR A 413 -29.56 7.50 -2.92
C THR A 413 -30.19 8.87 -2.95
N SER A 414 -30.60 9.39 -1.78
CA SER A 414 -31.08 10.75 -1.57
C SER A 414 -30.76 11.21 -0.15
N GLY A 415 -30.88 12.51 0.11
CA GLY A 415 -30.53 13.13 1.37
C GLY A 415 -29.13 13.73 1.37
N ARG A 416 -28.74 14.36 2.50
CA ARG A 416 -27.45 15.04 2.68
C ARG A 416 -26.86 14.74 4.04
N ILE A 417 -25.53 14.80 4.10
CA ILE A 417 -24.75 14.64 5.34
C ILE A 417 -23.91 15.89 5.52
N LEU A 418 -24.11 16.56 6.64
CA LEU A 418 -23.37 17.74 7.02
C LEU A 418 -22.47 17.41 8.21
N PHE A 419 -21.19 17.74 8.12
CA PHE A 419 -20.20 17.59 9.19
C PHE A 419 -19.62 18.97 9.52
N HIS A 420 -19.79 19.43 10.77
CA HIS A 420 -19.54 20.81 11.18
C HIS A 420 -20.14 21.84 10.21
N GLY A 421 -21.39 21.63 9.77
CA GLY A 421 -22.10 22.49 8.82
C GLY A 421 -21.66 22.39 7.35
N ARG A 422 -20.60 21.63 7.06
CA ARG A 422 -20.09 21.39 5.69
C ARG A 422 -20.72 20.15 5.09
N ASP A 423 -21.25 20.26 3.87
CA ASP A 423 -21.74 19.10 3.12
C ASP A 423 -20.58 18.16 2.74
N ILE A 424 -20.65 16.94 3.26
CA ILE A 424 -19.68 15.87 2.98
C ILE A 424 -20.26 14.78 2.07
N THR A 425 -21.49 14.90 1.65
CA THR A 425 -22.20 13.92 0.83
C THR A 425 -21.41 13.60 -0.44
N GLY A 426 -21.07 12.34 -0.64
CA GLY A 426 -20.30 11.90 -1.81
C GLY A 426 -18.80 12.19 -1.76
N LEU A 427 -18.26 12.75 -0.67
CA LEU A 427 -16.81 12.79 -0.46
C LEU A 427 -16.29 11.36 -0.24
N GLY A 428 -15.07 11.08 -0.69
CA GLY A 428 -14.45 9.78 -0.41
C GLY A 428 -14.02 9.66 1.07
N VAL A 429 -14.02 8.43 1.59
CA VAL A 429 -13.68 8.08 2.99
C VAL A 429 -12.41 8.77 3.50
N SER A 430 -11.35 8.77 2.70
CA SER A 430 -10.08 9.39 3.08
C SER A 430 -10.16 10.91 3.26
N ARG A 431 -11.01 11.61 2.49
CA ARG A 431 -11.26 13.05 2.68
C ARG A 431 -12.06 13.31 3.95
N VAL A 432 -13.08 12.49 4.21
CA VAL A 432 -13.90 12.60 5.42
C VAL A 432 -13.07 12.35 6.67
N CYS A 433 -12.17 11.36 6.64
CA CYS A 433 -11.20 11.13 7.71
C CYS A 433 -10.30 12.37 7.95
N GLN A 434 -9.81 13.00 6.89
CA GLN A 434 -8.98 14.21 7.00
C GLN A 434 -9.75 15.43 7.56
N LEU A 435 -11.07 15.46 7.43
CA LEU A 435 -11.92 16.47 8.06
C LEU A 435 -12.12 16.21 9.56
N GLY A 436 -11.79 14.99 10.05
CA GLY A 436 -11.88 14.64 11.46
C GLY A 436 -13.02 13.69 11.83
N LEU A 437 -13.62 13.00 10.86
CA LEU A 437 -14.60 11.93 11.10
C LEU A 437 -13.94 10.58 10.78
N THR A 438 -13.74 9.75 11.79
CA THR A 438 -13.14 8.41 11.64
C THR A 438 -14.08 7.31 12.12
N LYS A 439 -13.78 6.08 11.71
CA LYS A 439 -14.59 4.91 12.04
C LYS A 439 -13.71 3.72 12.44
N SER A 440 -14.17 2.93 13.42
CA SER A 440 -13.77 1.53 13.57
C SER A 440 -14.69 0.61 12.75
N TYR A 441 -14.23 -0.61 12.46
CA TYR A 441 -15.00 -1.57 11.66
C TYR A 441 -15.46 -2.74 12.54
N GLN A 442 -16.60 -3.33 12.22
CA GLN A 442 -17.14 -4.51 12.91
C GLN A 442 -16.16 -5.70 12.83
N VAL A 443 -15.60 -5.96 11.64
CA VAL A 443 -14.51 -6.92 11.45
C VAL A 443 -13.19 -6.16 11.47
N ASN A 444 -12.26 -6.59 12.31
CA ASN A 444 -10.98 -5.93 12.48
C ASN A 444 -10.25 -5.70 11.15
N GLN A 445 -10.18 -4.44 10.75
CA GLN A 445 -9.49 -3.99 9.55
C GLN A 445 -8.13 -3.41 9.96
N LEU A 446 -7.13 -4.30 10.09
CA LEU A 446 -5.77 -3.96 10.51
C LEU A 446 -4.77 -4.28 9.40
N PHE A 447 -3.56 -3.76 9.52
CA PHE A 447 -2.42 -4.15 8.69
C PHE A 447 -1.75 -5.37 9.34
N VAL A 448 -2.24 -6.57 9.02
CA VAL A 448 -1.96 -7.82 9.75
C VAL A 448 -0.50 -8.25 9.66
N ARG A 449 0.17 -7.90 8.54
CA ARG A 449 1.59 -8.23 8.30
C ARG A 449 2.56 -7.24 8.93
N GLN A 450 2.04 -6.17 9.53
CA GLN A 450 2.82 -5.12 10.16
C GLN A 450 2.78 -5.26 11.69
N THR A 451 3.74 -4.62 12.37
CA THR A 451 3.75 -4.55 13.83
C THR A 451 2.67 -3.58 14.35
N VAL A 452 2.38 -3.64 15.64
CA VAL A 452 1.47 -2.70 16.31
C VAL A 452 1.95 -1.25 16.12
N TRP A 453 3.24 -0.99 16.29
CA TRP A 453 3.87 0.31 16.04
C TRP A 453 3.62 0.80 14.61
N GLN A 454 3.87 -0.05 13.61
CA GLN A 454 3.69 0.29 12.21
C GLN A 454 2.23 0.59 11.85
N ASN A 455 1.29 -0.13 12.45
CA ASN A 455 -0.14 0.13 12.28
C ASN A 455 -0.48 1.55 12.72
N VAL A 456 -0.14 1.93 13.95
CA VAL A 456 -0.42 3.28 14.49
C VAL A 456 0.34 4.34 13.69
N MET A 457 1.58 4.06 13.27
CA MET A 457 2.40 4.96 12.45
C MET A 457 1.70 5.37 11.16
N VAL A 458 1.07 4.42 10.44
CA VAL A 458 0.36 4.72 9.18
C VAL A 458 -0.77 5.71 9.41
N ALA A 459 -1.55 5.55 10.47
CA ALA A 459 -2.64 6.48 10.79
C ALA A 459 -2.11 7.86 11.25
N ALA A 460 -1.06 7.87 12.08
CA ALA A 460 -0.41 9.11 12.53
C ALA A 460 0.25 9.88 11.38
N LEU A 461 0.78 9.17 10.36
CA LEU A 461 1.31 9.80 9.15
C LEU A 461 0.22 10.55 8.37
N ALA A 462 -0.99 10.02 8.28
CA ALA A 462 -2.11 10.69 7.61
C ALA A 462 -2.50 11.98 8.34
N GLU A 463 -2.50 11.95 9.68
CA GLU A 463 -2.75 13.14 10.51
C GLU A 463 -1.70 14.23 10.29
N ARG A 464 -0.41 13.86 10.28
CA ARG A 464 0.72 14.81 10.18
C ARG A 464 0.95 15.34 8.76
N ARG A 465 0.65 14.55 7.74
CA ARG A 465 1.03 14.83 6.35
C ARG A 465 -0.16 15.08 5.42
N GLY A 466 -1.38 14.90 5.92
CA GLY A 466 -2.61 15.05 5.14
C GLY A 466 -2.86 13.90 4.16
N LEU A 467 -3.81 14.13 3.27
CA LEU A 467 -4.35 13.15 2.33
C LEU A 467 -3.30 12.51 1.41
N PHE A 468 -2.37 13.33 0.90
CA PHE A 468 -1.35 12.90 -0.04
C PHE A 468 -0.14 13.84 -0.02
N ARG A 469 1.05 13.28 0.09
CA ARG A 469 2.32 14.02 0.01
C ARG A 469 3.39 13.14 -0.63
N LEU A 470 4.00 13.65 -1.71
CA LEU A 470 5.15 13.05 -2.37
C LEU A 470 6.44 13.42 -1.63
N ASP A 471 6.80 12.60 -0.66
CA ASP A 471 8.07 12.72 0.06
C ASP A 471 8.80 11.39 -0.05
N LEU A 472 9.29 11.14 -1.28
CA LEU A 472 9.91 9.87 -1.68
C LEU A 472 11.29 9.65 -1.06
N LEU A 473 11.99 10.73 -0.71
CA LEU A 473 13.35 10.70 -0.19
C LEU A 473 13.43 11.10 1.28
N GLY A 474 12.29 11.49 1.87
CA GLY A 474 12.20 11.83 3.28
C GLY A 474 12.41 10.63 4.19
N ARG A 475 12.85 10.88 5.41
CA ARG A 475 13.01 9.84 6.43
C ARG A 475 11.82 9.87 7.39
N ILE A 476 11.31 8.70 7.78
CA ILE A 476 10.17 8.56 8.70
C ILE A 476 10.52 9.13 10.08
N ASP A 477 11.73 8.87 10.58
CA ASP A 477 12.23 9.35 11.88
C ASP A 477 12.37 10.88 11.96
N ARG A 478 12.35 11.59 10.83
CA ARG A 478 12.38 13.06 10.76
C ARG A 478 11.00 13.71 10.67
N VAL A 479 9.91 12.93 10.71
CA VAL A 479 8.56 13.52 10.73
C VAL A 479 8.28 14.05 12.14
N PRO A 480 8.11 15.40 12.31
CA PRO A 480 8.02 15.99 13.64
C PRO A 480 6.85 15.44 14.45
N GLY A 481 7.12 15.03 15.68
CA GLY A 481 6.12 14.55 16.65
C GLY A 481 5.43 13.25 16.28
N LEU A 482 5.92 12.50 15.27
CA LEU A 482 5.34 11.22 14.86
C LEU A 482 5.53 10.16 15.96
N GLU A 483 6.75 9.99 16.45
CA GLU A 483 7.11 9.01 17.47
C GLU A 483 6.32 9.23 18.76
N THR A 484 6.35 10.45 19.27
CA THR A 484 5.58 10.85 20.44
C THR A 484 4.09 10.56 20.26
N ARG A 485 3.54 10.82 19.06
CA ARG A 485 2.12 10.53 18.79
C ARG A 485 1.82 9.03 18.84
N ILE A 486 2.69 8.20 18.28
CA ILE A 486 2.53 6.75 18.29
C ILE A 486 2.59 6.22 19.74
N GLU A 487 3.61 6.61 20.50
CA GLU A 487 3.77 6.23 21.91
C GLU A 487 2.54 6.60 22.75
N GLN A 488 2.05 7.81 22.58
CA GLN A 488 0.86 8.28 23.26
C GLN A 488 -0.37 7.42 22.95
N VAL A 489 -0.60 7.11 21.65
CA VAL A 489 -1.74 6.27 21.26
C VAL A 489 -1.59 4.86 21.81
N LEU A 490 -0.39 4.27 21.74
CA LEU A 490 -0.13 2.94 22.26
C LEU A 490 -0.35 2.87 23.77
N ALA A 491 0.10 3.89 24.52
CA ALA A 491 -0.15 3.99 25.96
C ALA A 491 -1.65 4.08 26.28
N LEU A 492 -2.40 4.87 25.49
CA LEU A 492 -3.84 5.05 25.69
C LEU A 492 -4.62 3.74 25.50
N VAL A 493 -4.23 2.92 24.51
CA VAL A 493 -4.91 1.64 24.23
C VAL A 493 -4.27 0.45 24.98
N GLY A 494 -3.27 0.68 25.83
CA GLY A 494 -2.60 -0.36 26.64
C GLY A 494 -1.78 -1.35 25.81
N LEU A 495 -1.13 -0.89 24.73
CA LEU A 495 -0.34 -1.75 23.82
C LEU A 495 1.14 -1.32 23.70
N SER A 496 1.65 -0.51 24.64
CA SER A 496 3.05 -0.02 24.58
C SER A 496 4.06 -1.15 24.59
N GLU A 497 3.87 -2.19 25.40
CA GLU A 497 4.78 -3.34 25.48
C GLU A 497 4.68 -4.27 24.27
N ARG A 498 3.59 -4.18 23.51
CA ARG A 498 3.34 -4.95 22.30
C ARG A 498 3.73 -4.22 21.02
N ALA A 499 4.39 -3.07 21.12
CA ALA A 499 4.69 -2.19 19.98
C ALA A 499 5.39 -2.90 18.80
N GLU A 500 6.35 -3.77 19.06
CA GLU A 500 7.12 -4.49 18.03
C GLU A 500 6.50 -5.85 17.65
N VAL A 501 5.41 -6.27 18.30
CA VAL A 501 4.73 -7.55 18.01
C VAL A 501 3.96 -7.45 16.70
N PRO A 502 4.06 -8.44 15.79
CA PRO A 502 3.21 -8.52 14.61
C PRO A 502 1.72 -8.60 14.98
N VAL A 503 0.87 -7.87 14.27
CA VAL A 503 -0.58 -7.87 14.55
C VAL A 503 -1.22 -9.27 14.39
N SER A 504 -0.64 -10.13 13.55
CA SER A 504 -1.08 -11.53 13.41
C SER A 504 -1.07 -12.29 14.74
N GLU A 505 -0.14 -11.96 15.66
CA GLU A 505 0.11 -12.63 16.95
C GLU A 505 -0.70 -12.05 18.12
N LEU A 506 -1.40 -10.94 17.91
CA LEU A 506 -2.24 -10.32 18.94
C LEU A 506 -3.49 -11.14 19.24
N ALA A 507 -3.93 -11.13 20.49
CA ALA A 507 -5.22 -11.62 20.91
C ALA A 507 -6.37 -10.77 20.31
N TYR A 508 -7.59 -11.29 20.30
CA TYR A 508 -8.73 -10.62 19.68
C TYR A 508 -9.03 -9.26 20.34
N GLY A 509 -9.04 -9.18 21.67
CA GLY A 509 -9.25 -7.94 22.41
C GLY A 509 -8.14 -6.90 22.18
N GLU A 510 -6.87 -7.35 22.06
CA GLU A 510 -5.75 -6.48 21.69
C GLU A 510 -5.91 -5.90 20.27
N LYS A 511 -6.33 -6.73 19.29
CA LYS A 511 -6.64 -6.28 17.93
C LYS A 511 -7.73 -5.22 17.93
N ARG A 512 -8.77 -5.41 18.75
CA ARG A 512 -9.87 -4.45 18.86
C ARG A 512 -9.42 -3.12 19.48
N ARG A 513 -8.62 -3.17 20.55
CA ARG A 513 -8.02 -1.97 21.15
C ARG A 513 -7.10 -1.25 20.15
N LEU A 514 -6.30 -1.99 19.38
CA LEU A 514 -5.47 -1.41 18.32
C LEU A 514 -6.31 -0.72 17.25
N GLU A 515 -7.44 -1.30 16.86
CA GLU A 515 -8.34 -0.69 15.87
C GLU A 515 -8.90 0.66 16.33
N ILE A 516 -9.30 0.75 17.60
CA ILE A 516 -9.69 2.02 18.23
C ILE A 516 -8.48 2.97 18.23
N GLY A 517 -7.29 2.48 18.56
CA GLY A 517 -6.03 3.25 18.49
C GLY A 517 -5.74 3.85 17.13
N LEU A 518 -5.93 3.08 16.04
CA LEU A 518 -5.75 3.60 14.68
C LEU A 518 -6.72 4.75 14.36
N ALA A 519 -7.98 4.61 14.76
CA ALA A 519 -8.97 5.65 14.56
C ALA A 519 -8.60 6.93 15.36
N LEU A 520 -8.10 6.76 16.59
CA LEU A 520 -7.63 7.85 17.45
C LEU A 520 -6.35 8.53 16.95
N ALA A 521 -5.45 7.77 16.31
CA ALA A 521 -4.20 8.30 15.76
C ALA A 521 -4.43 9.39 14.72
N ALA A 522 -5.57 9.36 14.02
CA ALA A 522 -5.99 10.38 13.06
C ALA A 522 -6.52 11.67 13.73
N SER A 523 -6.55 11.77 15.07
CA SER A 523 -7.06 12.93 15.84
C SER A 523 -8.48 13.36 15.46
N PRO A 524 -9.48 12.46 15.45
CA PRO A 524 -10.83 12.80 15.02
C PRO A 524 -11.56 13.72 16.02
N SER A 525 -12.47 14.58 15.50
CA SER A 525 -13.49 15.28 16.31
C SER A 525 -14.72 14.40 16.53
N LEU A 526 -15.03 13.52 15.56
CA LEU A 526 -16.11 12.54 15.64
C LEU A 526 -15.58 11.13 15.36
N LEU A 527 -15.80 10.22 16.28
CA LEU A 527 -15.41 8.81 16.18
C LEU A 527 -16.67 7.93 16.15
N LEU A 528 -16.80 7.15 15.08
CA LEU A 528 -17.82 6.14 14.93
C LEU A 528 -17.26 4.75 15.28
N LEU A 529 -17.92 4.04 16.18
CA LEU A 529 -17.52 2.72 16.63
C LEU A 529 -18.61 1.70 16.32
N ASP A 530 -18.25 0.69 15.53
CA ASP A 530 -19.18 -0.37 15.10
C ASP A 530 -18.91 -1.63 15.91
N GLU A 531 -19.80 -1.95 16.85
CA GLU A 531 -19.73 -3.07 17.78
C GLU A 531 -18.37 -3.21 18.50
N PRO A 532 -17.88 -2.14 19.19
CA PRO A 532 -16.55 -2.15 19.78
C PRO A 532 -16.32 -3.20 20.88
N LEU A 533 -17.37 -3.75 21.46
CA LEU A 533 -17.34 -4.72 22.57
C LEU A 533 -17.62 -6.17 22.13
N ALA A 534 -17.95 -6.39 20.86
CA ALA A 534 -18.31 -7.71 20.36
C ALA A 534 -17.16 -8.72 20.49
N GLY A 535 -17.46 -9.93 20.95
CA GLY A 535 -16.50 -11.03 21.04
C GLY A 535 -15.45 -10.92 22.14
N MET A 536 -15.60 -9.97 23.07
CA MET A 536 -14.69 -9.76 24.21
C MET A 536 -15.10 -10.57 25.43
N SER A 537 -14.11 -11.00 26.21
CA SER A 537 -14.34 -11.50 27.57
C SER A 537 -14.88 -10.40 28.49
N PRO A 538 -15.55 -10.73 29.63
CA PRO A 538 -16.06 -9.72 30.55
C PRO A 538 -15.02 -8.70 31.03
N ARG A 539 -13.79 -9.15 31.25
CA ARG A 539 -12.67 -8.28 31.65
C ARG A 539 -12.28 -7.31 30.55
N GLU A 540 -12.04 -7.81 29.32
CA GLU A 540 -11.69 -6.99 28.16
C GLU A 540 -12.78 -5.96 27.83
N ARG A 541 -14.06 -6.37 28.00
CA ARG A 541 -15.22 -5.49 27.87
C ARG A 541 -15.15 -4.33 28.86
N ALA A 542 -14.96 -4.62 30.17
CA ALA A 542 -14.86 -3.59 31.20
C ALA A 542 -13.71 -2.61 30.92
N GLU A 543 -12.54 -3.13 30.52
CA GLU A 543 -11.38 -2.31 30.11
C GLU A 543 -11.71 -1.43 28.90
N THR A 544 -12.41 -1.96 27.90
CA THR A 544 -12.77 -1.19 26.68
C THR A 544 -13.84 -0.14 26.98
N VAL A 545 -14.83 -0.44 27.83
CA VAL A 545 -15.80 0.55 28.33
C VAL A 545 -15.09 1.70 29.04
N GLN A 546 -14.11 1.40 29.90
CA GLN A 546 -13.31 2.42 30.57
C GLN A 546 -12.48 3.24 29.57
N LEU A 547 -11.90 2.60 28.55
CA LEU A 547 -11.21 3.29 27.48
C LEU A 547 -12.15 4.27 26.75
N LEU A 548 -13.38 3.84 26.40
CA LEU A 548 -14.37 4.68 25.72
C LEU A 548 -14.78 5.89 26.59
N LYS A 549 -14.98 5.69 27.90
CA LYS A 549 -15.23 6.78 28.86
C LYS A 549 -14.07 7.77 28.90
N ASN A 550 -12.83 7.29 28.84
CA ASN A 550 -11.63 8.14 28.84
C ASN A 550 -11.50 8.95 27.55
N ILE A 551 -11.82 8.35 26.40
CA ILE A 551 -11.71 8.98 25.08
C ILE A 551 -12.78 10.05 24.88
N ARG A 552 -13.91 9.92 25.51
CA ARG A 552 -15.06 10.84 25.41
C ARG A 552 -14.71 12.30 25.71
N HIS A 553 -13.73 12.54 26.60
CA HIS A 553 -13.35 13.91 26.99
C HIS A 553 -12.81 14.70 25.79
N GLY A 554 -13.63 15.62 25.26
CA GLY A 554 -13.30 16.51 24.14
C GLY A 554 -13.54 15.96 22.74
N ARG A 555 -14.34 14.88 22.60
CA ARG A 555 -14.74 14.28 21.32
C ARG A 555 -16.20 13.87 21.33
N THR A 556 -16.77 13.81 20.14
CA THR A 556 -18.09 13.23 19.91
C THR A 556 -17.89 11.75 19.52
N LEU A 557 -18.71 10.87 20.12
CA LEU A 557 -18.70 9.45 19.81
C LEU A 557 -20.08 8.99 19.36
N ILE A 558 -20.11 8.12 18.35
CA ILE A 558 -21.30 7.38 17.96
C ILE A 558 -20.95 5.90 18.06
N VAL A 559 -21.70 5.14 18.86
CA VAL A 559 -21.44 3.72 19.12
C VAL A 559 -22.65 2.92 18.66
N VAL A 560 -22.42 1.96 17.76
CA VAL A 560 -23.41 0.90 17.46
C VAL A 560 -23.06 -0.30 18.31
N GLU A 561 -24.02 -0.80 19.07
CA GLU A 561 -23.85 -1.99 19.89
C GLU A 561 -25.13 -2.82 19.93
N HIS A 562 -24.96 -4.12 20.14
CA HIS A 562 -26.05 -5.05 20.40
C HIS A 562 -26.22 -5.32 21.92
N ASP A 563 -25.20 -5.02 22.70
CA ASP A 563 -25.22 -5.12 24.14
C ASP A 563 -25.92 -3.90 24.76
N MET A 564 -27.16 -4.09 25.13
CA MET A 564 -28.02 -3.01 25.67
C MET A 564 -27.45 -2.44 26.96
N ASP A 565 -26.91 -3.29 27.85
CA ASP A 565 -26.38 -2.85 29.14
C ASP A 565 -25.19 -1.90 28.95
N ALA A 566 -24.29 -2.24 28.03
CA ALA A 566 -23.16 -1.39 27.69
C ALA A 566 -23.58 -0.07 27.04
N VAL A 567 -24.60 -0.07 26.17
CA VAL A 567 -25.11 1.16 25.57
C VAL A 567 -25.77 2.05 26.61
N PHE A 568 -26.57 1.49 27.51
CA PHE A 568 -27.24 2.25 28.58
C PHE A 568 -26.22 2.82 29.60
N GLU A 569 -25.10 2.15 29.82
CA GLU A 569 -24.04 2.63 30.67
C GLU A 569 -23.22 3.78 30.04
N LEU A 570 -23.02 3.74 28.71
CA LEU A 570 -22.13 4.64 27.99
C LEU A 570 -22.84 5.86 27.40
N ALA A 571 -24.01 5.67 26.79
CA ALA A 571 -24.65 6.66 25.95
C ALA A 571 -25.42 7.73 26.74
N GLU A 572 -25.32 8.99 26.29
CA GLU A 572 -26.15 10.09 26.79
C GLU A 572 -27.51 10.12 26.10
N ARG A 573 -27.51 9.80 24.83
CA ARG A 573 -28.73 9.67 24.00
C ARG A 573 -28.63 8.42 23.16
N ILE A 574 -29.77 7.81 22.90
CA ILE A 574 -29.87 6.59 22.10
C ILE A 574 -30.84 6.84 20.94
N THR A 575 -30.45 6.40 19.76
CA THR A 575 -31.27 6.38 18.55
C THR A 575 -31.56 4.93 18.21
N VAL A 576 -32.84 4.61 18.05
CA VAL A 576 -33.31 3.26 17.70
C VAL A 576 -33.69 3.23 16.23
N LEU A 577 -33.06 2.33 15.48
CA LEU A 577 -33.40 2.05 14.08
C LEU A 577 -34.23 0.77 14.00
N HIS A 578 -35.29 0.81 13.19
CA HIS A 578 -36.14 -0.34 12.89
C HIS A 578 -36.59 -0.28 11.43
N GLU A 579 -36.47 -1.38 10.69
CA GLU A 579 -36.83 -1.48 9.26
C GLU A 579 -36.33 -0.33 8.38
N GLY A 580 -35.11 0.10 8.62
CA GLY A 580 -34.48 1.19 7.88
C GLY A 580 -34.97 2.60 8.20
N ARG A 581 -35.72 2.79 9.28
CA ARG A 581 -36.24 4.09 9.74
C ARG A 581 -35.77 4.39 11.16
N LEU A 582 -35.80 5.65 11.54
CA LEU A 582 -35.68 6.07 12.93
C LEU A 582 -37.01 5.78 13.65
N LEU A 583 -36.95 4.90 14.65
CA LEU A 583 -38.13 4.53 15.45
C LEU A 583 -38.31 5.45 16.65
N ALA A 584 -37.21 5.67 17.40
CA ALA A 584 -37.25 6.49 18.62
C ALA A 584 -35.90 7.11 18.89
N GLU A 585 -35.87 8.25 19.58
CA GLU A 585 -34.67 8.92 20.06
C GLU A 585 -34.92 9.52 21.44
N GLY A 586 -34.01 9.30 22.39
CA GLY A 586 -34.13 9.81 23.75
C GLY A 586 -32.98 9.43 24.65
N THR A 587 -33.09 9.75 25.92
CA THR A 587 -32.18 9.29 26.98
C THR A 587 -32.30 7.77 27.18
N PRO A 588 -31.33 7.10 27.78
CA PRO A 588 -31.41 5.67 28.09
C PRO A 588 -32.72 5.28 28.86
N ALA A 589 -33.12 6.11 29.84
CA ALA A 589 -34.32 5.86 30.63
C ALA A 589 -35.60 6.02 29.83
N GLU A 590 -35.67 6.96 28.87
CA GLU A 590 -36.80 7.14 27.97
C GLU A 590 -36.95 5.97 27.00
N ILE A 591 -35.82 5.52 26.43
CA ILE A 591 -35.77 4.40 25.48
C ILE A 591 -36.20 3.08 26.14
N GLN A 592 -35.73 2.81 27.38
CA GLN A 592 -36.12 1.62 28.14
C GLN A 592 -37.64 1.53 28.41
N ARG A 593 -38.31 2.68 28.58
CA ARG A 593 -39.76 2.76 28.86
C ARG A 593 -40.61 2.84 27.60
N ASN A 594 -40.01 2.96 26.45
CA ASN A 594 -40.75 3.12 25.20
C ASN A 594 -41.31 1.77 24.72
N SER A 595 -42.64 1.66 24.69
CA SER A 595 -43.33 0.43 24.27
C SER A 595 -43.02 0.02 22.84
N PHE A 596 -42.91 0.99 21.90
CA PHE A 596 -42.56 0.68 20.51
C PHE A 596 -41.17 0.09 20.37
N VAL A 597 -40.22 0.51 21.22
CA VAL A 597 -38.88 -0.06 21.26
C VAL A 597 -38.92 -1.48 21.82
N GLN A 598 -39.68 -1.69 22.93
CA GLN A 598 -39.84 -3.02 23.50
C GLN A 598 -40.48 -3.99 22.51
N ASP A 599 -41.53 -3.58 21.81
CA ASP A 599 -42.20 -4.39 20.79
C ASP A 599 -41.27 -4.72 19.60
N ALA A 600 -40.45 -3.76 19.16
CA ALA A 600 -39.48 -3.97 18.07
C ALA A 600 -38.39 -5.00 18.42
N TYR A 601 -38.07 -5.16 19.71
CA TYR A 601 -37.09 -6.16 20.19
C TYR A 601 -37.76 -7.48 20.61
N LEU A 602 -39.01 -7.45 21.13
CA LEU A 602 -39.73 -8.62 21.62
C LEU A 602 -40.62 -9.24 20.52
N GLY A 603 -41.11 -8.44 19.57
CA GLY A 603 -41.96 -8.90 18.47
C GLY A 603 -41.28 -9.89 17.49
N GLY A 604 -39.97 -10.05 17.53
CA GLY A 604 -39.24 -11.09 16.82
C GLY A 604 -39.26 -12.47 17.49
N VAL A 605 -39.76 -12.57 18.73
CA VAL A 605 -39.81 -13.83 19.52
C VAL A 605 -41.18 -14.49 19.45
N ALA A 606 -42.20 -13.78 18.96
CA ALA A 606 -43.60 -14.28 18.92
C ALA A 606 -44.01 -14.89 17.56
N ALA A 607 -43.06 -15.12 16.65
CA ALA A 607 -43.33 -15.67 15.31
C ALA A 607 -42.52 -16.96 15.01
N GLU A 608 -42.25 -17.79 16.04
CA GLU A 608 -41.84 -19.19 15.86
C GLU A 608 -42.78 -20.14 16.59
#